data_e3f32355740da8490076b287c8aabf63
#
_entry.id   e3f32355740da8490076b287c8aabf63
#
_cell.length_a   1.000
_cell.length_b   1.000
_cell.length_c   1.000
_cell.angle_alpha   90.00
_cell.angle_beta   90.00
_cell.angle_gamma   90.00
#
_symmetry.space_group_name_H-M   'P 1'
#
loop_
_entity.id
_entity.type
_entity.pdbx_description
1 polymer ?
#
loop_
_entity_poly.entity_id
_entity_poly.type
_entity_poly.pdbx_seq_one_letter_code
_entity_poly.pdbx_strand_id
1 'polypeptide(L)'
;NDELKEFYALFDKTFLGLFPSFIDEMNALLDAEACTEGRRDGELTTVLRIYALIRLGIADTATIAALLHCSIRTVYNYRSFVQRHVRPEVGDLEQRVQLIGINGNSDHSTQNPAI
;
A
#
# COMPACT_ATOMS: atom_id res chain seq x y z
N ASN A 1 18.09 -12.38 -5.09
CA ASN A 1 19.46 -12.01 -5.48
C ASN A 1 19.71 -10.54 -5.18
N ASP A 2 20.92 -10.10 -5.38
CA ASP A 2 21.30 -8.75 -4.99
C ASP A 2 20.60 -7.68 -5.81
N GLU A 3 20.39 -7.95 -7.09
CA GLU A 3 19.71 -6.98 -7.94
C GLU A 3 18.26 -6.78 -7.52
N LEU A 4 17.59 -7.85 -7.13
CA LEU A 4 16.21 -7.74 -6.67
C LEU A 4 16.14 -7.00 -5.35
N LYS A 5 17.09 -7.26 -4.44
CA LYS A 5 17.13 -6.54 -3.19
C LYS A 5 17.35 -5.05 -3.41
N GLU A 6 18.22 -4.70 -4.37
CA GLU A 6 18.45 -3.31 -4.70
C GLU A 6 17.21 -2.65 -5.27
N PHE A 7 16.48 -3.39 -6.11
CA PHE A 7 15.23 -2.89 -6.65
C PHE A 7 14.23 -2.60 -5.53
N TYR A 8 14.08 -3.55 -4.60
CA TYR A 8 13.14 -3.35 -3.51
C TYR A 8 13.55 -2.15 -2.64
N ALA A 9 14.83 -2.02 -2.35
CA ALA A 9 15.30 -0.92 -1.52
C ALA A 9 15.02 0.42 -2.18
N LEU A 10 15.29 0.51 -3.48
CA LEU A 10 15.04 1.74 -4.21
C LEU A 10 13.55 2.04 -4.31
N PHE A 11 12.76 1.00 -4.62
CA PHE A 11 11.32 1.17 -4.71
C PHE A 11 10.75 1.67 -3.39
N ASP A 12 11.12 1.00 -2.29
CA ASP A 12 10.57 1.34 -0.98
C ASP A 12 10.91 2.76 -0.60
N LYS A 13 12.17 3.14 -0.79
CA LYS A 13 12.61 4.48 -0.42
C LYS A 13 11.91 5.54 -1.25
N THR A 14 11.84 5.30 -2.55
CA THR A 14 11.22 6.27 -3.45
C THR A 14 9.73 6.39 -3.16
N PHE A 15 9.06 5.25 -3.00
CA PHE A 15 7.63 5.28 -2.75
C PHE A 15 7.30 5.97 -1.43
N LEU A 16 8.02 5.64 -0.36
CA LEU A 16 7.75 6.26 0.94
C LEU A 16 8.16 7.73 0.96
N GLY A 17 9.08 8.13 0.09
CA GLY A 17 9.37 9.54 -0.06
C GLY A 17 8.21 10.31 -0.67
N LEU A 18 7.47 9.66 -1.58
CA LEU A 18 6.30 10.27 -2.19
C LEU A 18 5.06 10.15 -1.30
N PHE A 19 4.96 9.09 -0.53
CA PHE A 19 3.79 8.80 0.30
C PHE A 19 4.24 8.45 1.72
N PRO A 20 4.73 9.44 2.47
CA PRO A 20 5.32 9.14 3.78
C PRO A 20 4.34 8.59 4.80
N SER A 21 3.05 8.83 4.64
CA SER A 21 2.06 8.33 5.58
C SER A 21 1.40 7.03 5.10
N PHE A 22 1.95 6.39 4.05
CA PHE A 22 1.29 5.25 3.43
C PHE A 22 1.02 4.12 4.43
N ILE A 23 2.01 3.75 5.23
CA ILE A 23 1.85 2.62 6.14
C ILE A 23 0.76 2.92 7.18
N ASP A 24 0.79 4.13 7.74
CA ASP A 24 -0.22 4.50 8.73
C ASP A 24 -1.61 4.57 8.12
N GLU A 25 -1.73 5.13 6.92
CA GLU A 25 -3.04 5.21 6.27
C GLU A 25 -3.55 3.85 5.88
N MET A 26 -2.65 2.97 5.43
CA MET A 26 -3.01 1.60 5.09
C MET A 26 -3.55 0.88 6.33
N ASN A 27 -2.84 1.00 7.44
CA ASN A 27 -3.25 0.34 8.67
C ASN A 27 -4.56 0.88 9.21
N ALA A 28 -4.86 2.14 8.95
CA ALA A 28 -6.13 2.71 9.38
C ALA A 28 -7.33 2.07 8.68
N LEU A 29 -7.11 1.43 7.54
CA LEU A 29 -8.18 0.76 6.80
C LEU A 29 -8.43 -0.67 7.25
N LEU A 30 -7.54 -1.22 8.07
CA LEU A 30 -7.53 -2.64 8.39
C LEU A 30 -7.80 -2.88 9.86
N ASP A 31 -8.31 -4.08 10.19
CA ASP A 31 -8.44 -4.45 11.58
C ASP A 31 -7.06 -4.77 12.17
N ALA A 32 -7.01 -4.97 13.49
CA ALA A 32 -5.74 -5.11 14.19
C ALA A 32 -4.94 -6.32 13.72
N GLU A 33 -5.63 -7.38 13.30
CA GLU A 33 -4.93 -8.60 12.90
C GLU A 33 -4.15 -8.43 11.61
N ALA A 34 -4.62 -7.54 10.73
CA ALA A 34 -3.98 -7.35 9.46
C ALA A 34 -3.08 -6.13 9.42
N CYS A 35 -3.05 -5.34 10.49
CA CYS A 35 -2.14 -4.20 10.52
C CYS A 35 -0.71 -4.68 10.45
N THR A 36 0.10 -3.98 9.66
CA THR A 36 1.49 -4.32 9.53
C THR A 36 2.32 -3.24 10.17
N GLU A 37 3.43 -3.64 10.73
CA GLU A 37 4.41 -2.66 11.14
C GLU A 37 5.31 -2.43 9.94
N GLY A 38 5.55 -1.20 9.63
CA GLY A 38 6.53 -0.90 8.63
C GLY A 38 7.85 -1.52 9.07
N ARG A 39 8.60 -2.01 8.11
CA ARG A 39 9.90 -2.51 8.44
C ARG A 39 10.80 -1.35 8.79
N ARG A 40 11.85 -1.63 9.54
CA ARG A 40 12.78 -0.60 9.90
C ARG A 40 13.46 -0.05 8.66
N ASP A 41 13.99 1.13 8.78
CA ASP A 41 14.83 1.74 7.75
C ASP A 41 14.09 2.02 6.46
N GLY A 42 12.76 2.18 6.55
CA GLY A 42 11.99 2.54 5.38
C GLY A 42 11.75 1.41 4.41
N GLU A 43 11.84 0.18 4.87
CA GLU A 43 11.53 -0.97 4.03
C GLU A 43 10.07 -1.34 4.12
N LEU A 44 9.55 -1.87 3.03
CA LEU A 44 8.18 -2.36 2.99
C LEU A 44 8.18 -3.89 2.99
N THR A 45 7.10 -4.48 3.49
CA THR A 45 6.87 -5.92 3.35
C THR A 45 6.33 -6.19 1.96
N THR A 46 6.31 -7.47 1.59
CA THR A 46 5.71 -7.87 0.30
C THR A 46 4.27 -7.40 0.20
N VAL A 47 3.50 -7.57 1.26
CA VAL A 47 2.11 -7.13 1.27
C VAL A 47 2.02 -5.63 1.01
N LEU A 48 2.84 -4.85 1.70
CA LEU A 48 2.81 -3.41 1.51
C LEU A 48 3.27 -3.01 0.12
N ARG A 49 4.23 -3.73 -0.47
CA ARG A 49 4.62 -3.44 -1.85
C ARG A 49 3.50 -3.69 -2.83
N ILE A 50 2.71 -4.75 -2.60
CA ILE A 50 1.55 -5.01 -3.44
C ILE A 50 0.62 -3.81 -3.43
N TYR A 51 0.30 -3.30 -2.24
CA TYR A 51 -0.62 -2.18 -2.15
C TYR A 51 0.01 -0.86 -2.54
N ALA A 52 1.33 -0.74 -2.45
CA ALA A 52 2.02 0.41 -3.01
C ALA A 52 1.86 0.45 -4.53
N LEU A 53 1.96 -0.70 -5.19
CA LEU A 53 1.73 -0.76 -6.63
C LEU A 53 0.30 -0.43 -6.98
N ILE A 54 -0.66 -0.92 -6.19
CA ILE A 54 -2.06 -0.57 -6.39
C ILE A 54 -2.25 0.94 -6.23
N ARG A 55 -1.58 1.55 -5.25
CA ARG A 55 -1.65 3.00 -5.08
C ARG A 55 -1.18 3.73 -6.34
N LEU A 56 -0.18 3.18 -7.02
CA LEU A 56 0.35 3.77 -8.24
C LEU A 56 -0.50 3.45 -9.46
N GLY A 57 -1.60 2.73 -9.29
CA GLY A 57 -2.50 2.42 -10.39
C GLY A 57 -2.25 1.06 -11.03
N ILE A 58 -1.33 0.27 -10.48
CA ILE A 58 -1.03 -1.06 -11.01
C ILE A 58 -1.77 -2.08 -10.16
N ALA A 59 -2.92 -2.54 -10.65
CA ALA A 59 -3.78 -3.42 -9.87
C ALA A 59 -3.92 -4.82 -10.47
N ASP A 60 -3.32 -5.08 -11.61
CA ASP A 60 -3.40 -6.39 -12.25
C ASP A 60 -2.49 -7.38 -11.52
N THR A 61 -3.08 -8.49 -11.05
CA THR A 61 -2.36 -9.45 -10.23
C THR A 61 -1.13 -10.01 -10.93
N ALA A 62 -1.25 -10.35 -12.22
CA ALA A 62 -0.12 -10.90 -12.95
C ALA A 62 1.01 -9.89 -13.09
N THR A 63 0.65 -8.62 -13.33
CA THR A 63 1.66 -7.58 -13.46
C THR A 63 2.36 -7.34 -12.13
N ILE A 64 1.60 -7.29 -11.03
CA ILE A 64 2.20 -7.13 -9.71
C ILE A 64 3.16 -8.27 -9.41
N ALA A 65 2.73 -9.50 -9.69
CA ALA A 65 3.57 -10.67 -9.44
C ALA A 65 4.86 -10.59 -10.24
N ALA A 66 4.77 -10.19 -11.50
CA ALA A 66 5.97 -10.09 -12.34
C ALA A 66 6.92 -9.02 -11.80
N LEU A 67 6.39 -7.87 -11.40
CA LEU A 67 7.24 -6.80 -10.89
C LEU A 67 7.91 -7.16 -9.59
N LEU A 68 7.22 -7.90 -8.73
CA LEU A 68 7.76 -8.26 -7.42
C LEU A 68 8.46 -9.61 -7.42
N HIS A 69 8.53 -10.27 -8.56
CA HIS A 69 9.20 -11.56 -8.70
C HIS A 69 8.64 -12.60 -7.74
N CYS A 70 7.31 -12.67 -7.67
CA CYS A 70 6.65 -13.71 -6.91
C CYS A 70 5.55 -14.31 -7.77
N SER A 71 4.91 -15.36 -7.26
CA SER A 71 3.89 -16.05 -8.04
C SER A 71 2.58 -15.27 -8.02
N ILE A 72 1.76 -15.51 -9.05
CA ILE A 72 0.42 -14.94 -9.10
C ILE A 72 -0.38 -15.40 -7.90
N ARG A 73 -0.21 -16.67 -7.50
CA ARG A 73 -0.90 -17.20 -6.34
C ARG A 73 -0.53 -16.44 -5.07
N THR A 74 0.75 -16.09 -4.91
CA THR A 74 1.19 -15.34 -3.75
C THR A 74 0.49 -13.99 -3.67
N VAL A 75 0.45 -13.26 -4.78
CA VAL A 75 -0.23 -11.97 -4.81
C VAL A 75 -1.71 -12.14 -4.53
N TYR A 76 -2.34 -13.12 -5.16
CA TYR A 76 -3.75 -13.38 -4.95
C TYR A 76 -4.05 -13.68 -3.49
N ASN A 77 -3.23 -14.53 -2.86
CA ASN A 77 -3.46 -14.91 -1.48
C ASN A 77 -3.30 -13.72 -0.53
N TYR A 78 -2.30 -12.88 -0.75
CA TYR A 78 -2.15 -11.69 0.09
C TYR A 78 -3.33 -10.73 -0.07
N ARG A 79 -3.76 -10.50 -1.31
CA ARG A 79 -4.90 -9.60 -1.52
C ARG A 79 -6.16 -10.15 -0.87
N SER A 80 -6.38 -11.46 -0.99
CA SER A 80 -7.54 -12.08 -0.35
C SER A 80 -7.48 -11.96 1.16
N PHE A 81 -6.31 -12.20 1.73
CA PHE A 81 -6.15 -12.08 3.18
C PHE A 81 -6.47 -10.65 3.65
N VAL A 82 -5.89 -9.67 3.00
CA VAL A 82 -6.07 -8.29 3.41
C VAL A 82 -7.53 -7.88 3.26
N GLN A 83 -8.18 -8.30 2.17
CA GLN A 83 -9.57 -7.92 1.95
C GLN A 83 -10.51 -8.50 3.01
N ARG A 84 -10.16 -9.64 3.59
CA ARG A 84 -10.97 -10.19 4.67
C ARG A 84 -10.81 -9.44 5.98
N HIS A 85 -9.85 -8.53 6.05
CA HIS A 85 -9.55 -7.81 7.28
C HIS A 85 -9.77 -6.30 7.15
N VAL A 86 -10.49 -5.88 6.13
CA VAL A 86 -10.84 -4.48 5.96
C VAL A 86 -11.91 -4.11 6.97
N ARG A 87 -11.77 -2.94 7.58
CA ARG A 87 -12.79 -2.46 8.51
C ARG A 87 -14.10 -2.24 7.76
N PRO A 88 -15.23 -2.61 8.38
CA PRO A 88 -16.52 -2.58 7.66
C PRO A 88 -16.88 -1.23 7.06
N GLU A 89 -16.47 -0.14 7.71
CA GLU A 89 -16.84 1.19 7.25
C GLU A 89 -16.06 1.65 6.03
N VAL A 90 -15.02 0.89 5.63
CA VAL A 90 -14.15 1.32 4.55
C VAL A 90 -14.77 1.14 3.18
N GLY A 91 -15.52 0.05 2.97
CA GLY A 91 -16.06 -0.28 1.67
C GLY A 91 -15.02 -0.91 0.78
N ASP A 92 -14.84 -0.35 -0.42
CA ASP A 92 -13.89 -0.91 -1.39
C ASP A 92 -12.47 -0.52 -1.01
N LEU A 93 -11.71 -1.53 -0.55
CA LEU A 93 -10.36 -1.29 -0.06
C LEU A 93 -9.47 -0.68 -1.12
N GLU A 94 -9.47 -1.25 -2.33
CA GLU A 94 -8.49 -0.81 -3.32
C GLU A 94 -8.81 0.58 -3.84
N GLN A 95 -10.08 0.97 -3.87
CA GLN A 95 -10.42 2.34 -4.16
C GLN A 95 -9.87 3.29 -3.10
N ARG A 96 -10.00 2.90 -1.83
CA ARG A 96 -9.50 3.73 -0.75
C ARG A 96 -7.98 3.82 -0.77
N VAL A 97 -7.32 2.73 -1.13
CA VAL A 97 -5.87 2.74 -1.24
C VAL A 97 -5.41 3.76 -2.27
N GLN A 98 -6.14 3.88 -3.37
CA GLN A 98 -5.76 4.82 -4.42
C GLN A 98 -5.92 6.27 -4.00
N LEU A 99 -6.58 6.53 -2.88
CA LEU A 99 -6.71 7.88 -2.35
C LEU A 99 -5.71 8.21 -1.25
N ILE A 100 -4.86 7.26 -0.89
CA ILE A 100 -3.86 7.51 0.15
C ILE A 100 -2.95 8.66 -0.27
N GLY A 101 -2.72 9.57 0.65
CA GLY A 101 -1.86 10.70 0.40
C GLY A 101 -2.55 11.89 -0.24
N ILE A 102 -3.72 11.68 -0.83
CA ILE A 102 -4.45 12.77 -1.47
C ILE A 102 -5.24 13.54 -0.42
N ASN A 103 -6.04 12.81 0.36
CA ASN A 103 -6.89 13.45 1.34
C ASN A 103 -6.13 13.94 2.55
N GLY A 104 -4.98 13.35 2.81
CA GLY A 104 -4.15 13.81 3.90
C GLY A 104 -3.71 15.24 3.71
N ASN A 105 -3.66 15.70 2.46
CA ASN A 105 -3.29 17.06 2.19
C ASN A 105 -4.44 18.00 2.28
N SER A 106 -5.61 17.53 2.04
CA SER A 106 -6.73 18.44 2.01
C SER A 106 -7.29 18.64 3.34
N ASP A 107 -6.84 17.97 4.24
CA ASP A 107 -7.28 18.15 5.46
C ASP A 107 -7.12 19.44 5.92
N HIS A 108 -6.87 19.72 5.20
CA HIS A 108 -6.82 20.78 5.40
C HIS A 108 -7.43 21.41 4.55
N SER A 109 -7.70 21.11 3.91
CA SER A 109 -8.16 21.81 3.25
C SER A 109 -9.39 21.93 3.32
N THR A 110 -9.46 21.40 3.68
CA THR A 110 -10.09 21.51 3.88
C THR A 110 -10.64 22.26 4.25
N GLN A 111 -10.60 22.35 4.34
CA GLN A 111 -10.63 22.91 4.73
C GLN A 111 -10.93 23.80 4.37
N ASN A 112 -10.96 23.71 3.67
CA ASN A 112 -11.03 24.47 3.32
C ASN A 112 -11.64 25.23 3.07
N PRO A 113 -11.64 25.25 2.81
CA PRO A 113 -12.03 25.84 2.54
C PRO A 113 -12.74 26.55 2.47
N ALA A 114 -12.73 26.64 2.35
CA ALA A 114 -13.10 27.25 2.35
C ALA A 114 -13.41 27.96 2.10
N ILE A 115 -13.26 28.12 1.94
CA ILE A 115 -13.28 28.67 1.82
C ILE A 115 -13.53 29.03 1.81
#